data_baeff487aca2f9922810650e4d82164a
#
_entry.id   baeff487aca2f9922810650e4d82164a
#
_cell.length_a   1.000
_cell.length_b   1.000
_cell.length_c   1.000
_cell.angle_alpha   90.00
_cell.angle_beta   90.00
_cell.angle_gamma   90.00
#
_symmetry.space_group_name_H-M   'P 1'
#
loop_
_entity.id
_entity.type
_entity.pdbx_description
1 polymer ?
#
loop_
_entity_poly.entity_id
_entity_poly.type
_entity_poly.pdbx_seq_one_letter_code
_entity_poly.pdbx_strand_id
1 'polypeptide(L)'
;MTSIHYYKLRHFSLQIPRDLVAWYQIYHQYVVGFLTHADLERQMVALLETPIILYKDEFRNHAIKNKILLYYILYSPKYESVLPKTFSIKRTKDDNIDLIENFKELIDLIKNHHEHLPIKSIYIAIKNLIPADVCRKIFNKNVFTIEKYCQLIDISTATFKRAS
;
A
#
# COMPACT_ATOMS: atom_id res chain seq x y z
N MET A 1 15.38 -6.53 15.00
CA MET A 1 15.02 -5.33 14.22
C MET A 1 16.25 -4.43 14.09
N THR A 2 16.44 -3.85 12.92
CA THR A 2 17.59 -2.99 12.64
C THR A 2 17.07 -1.63 12.16
N SER A 3 17.67 -0.54 12.63
CA SER A 3 17.42 0.79 12.09
C SER A 3 18.38 1.04 10.94
N ILE A 4 17.88 1.61 9.84
CA ILE A 4 18.67 1.89 8.65
C ILE A 4 18.35 3.28 8.11
N HIS A 5 19.38 4.01 7.68
CA HIS A 5 19.21 5.29 7.04
C HIS A 5 18.61 5.11 5.64
N TYR A 6 17.75 6.06 5.20
CA TYR A 6 17.04 5.92 3.93
C TYR A 6 17.97 5.80 2.72
N TYR A 7 19.13 6.42 2.75
CA TYR A 7 20.14 6.26 1.68
C TYR A 7 20.57 4.80 1.53
N LYS A 8 20.83 4.12 2.64
CA LYS A 8 21.22 2.71 2.60
C LYS A 8 20.08 1.82 2.12
N LEU A 9 18.84 2.12 2.53
CA LEU A 9 17.68 1.38 2.06
C LEU A 9 17.54 1.49 0.53
N ARG A 10 17.70 2.70 -0.01
CA ARG A 10 17.67 2.93 -1.46
C ARG A 10 18.78 2.19 -2.19
N HIS A 11 19.96 2.09 -1.60
CA HIS A 11 21.11 1.39 -2.18
C HIS A 11 20.90 -0.12 -2.29
N PHE A 12 19.96 -0.70 -1.57
CA PHE A 12 19.63 -2.11 -1.71
C PHE A 12 19.00 -2.44 -3.08
N SER A 13 18.62 -1.45 -3.87
CA SER A 13 17.91 -1.65 -5.15
C SER A 13 16.71 -2.57 -4.95
N LEU A 14 15.84 -2.20 -4.02
CA LEU A 14 14.69 -3.01 -3.64
C LEU A 14 13.84 -3.38 -4.84
N GLN A 15 13.38 -4.62 -4.85
CA GLN A 15 12.44 -5.14 -5.83
C GLN A 15 11.04 -5.17 -5.25
N ILE A 16 10.05 -4.98 -6.11
CA ILE A 16 8.66 -5.24 -5.73
C ILE A 16 8.32 -6.68 -6.09
N PRO A 17 7.74 -7.47 -5.17
CA PRO A 17 7.32 -8.83 -5.49
C PRO A 17 6.31 -8.87 -6.63
N ARG A 18 6.36 -9.94 -7.44
CA ARG A 18 5.44 -10.13 -8.57
C ARG A 18 3.98 -9.97 -8.15
N ASP A 19 3.59 -10.54 -7.00
CA ASP A 19 2.22 -10.50 -6.50
C ASP A 19 1.75 -9.10 -6.11
N LEU A 20 2.66 -8.16 -5.92
CA LEU A 20 2.35 -6.78 -5.54
C LEU A 20 2.44 -5.78 -6.68
N VAL A 21 2.89 -6.18 -7.87
CA VAL A 21 3.06 -5.26 -9.01
C VAL A 21 1.74 -4.60 -9.41
N ALA A 22 0.67 -5.37 -9.49
CA ALA A 22 -0.64 -4.84 -9.86
C ALA A 22 -1.20 -3.89 -8.79
N TRP A 23 -0.96 -4.19 -7.50
CA TRP A 23 -1.31 -3.30 -6.39
C TRP A 23 -0.50 -2.00 -6.43
N TYR A 24 0.79 -2.08 -6.74
CA TYR A 24 1.63 -0.91 -6.96
C TYR A 24 1.06 0.01 -8.05
N GLN A 25 0.51 -0.55 -9.13
CA GLN A 25 -0.10 0.25 -10.18
C GLN A 25 -1.32 1.04 -9.71
N ILE A 26 -2.07 0.53 -8.74
CA ILE A 26 -3.17 1.29 -8.12
C ILE A 26 -2.63 2.54 -7.43
N TYR A 27 -1.55 2.42 -6.66
CA TYR A 27 -0.89 3.58 -6.04
C TYR A 27 -0.42 4.59 -7.08
N HIS A 28 0.17 4.11 -8.15
CA HIS A 28 0.69 4.95 -9.21
C HIS A 28 -0.41 5.71 -9.95
N GLN A 29 -1.48 5.03 -10.32
CA GLN A 29 -2.54 5.60 -11.16
C GLN A 29 -3.57 6.42 -10.38
N TYR A 30 -3.88 6.02 -9.16
CA TYR A 30 -5.07 6.52 -8.46
C TYR A 30 -4.82 7.08 -7.06
N VAL A 31 -3.61 7.03 -6.55
CA VAL A 31 -3.36 7.41 -5.16
C VAL A 31 -2.37 8.55 -5.04
N VAL A 32 -1.12 8.33 -5.41
CA VAL A 32 -0.04 9.25 -5.06
C VAL A 32 -0.22 10.63 -5.71
N GLY A 33 -0.63 10.68 -6.97
CA GLY A 33 -0.85 11.94 -7.68
C GLY A 33 -2.03 12.78 -7.17
N PHE A 34 -2.90 12.19 -6.35
CA PHE A 34 -4.07 12.86 -5.78
C PHE A 34 -3.83 13.37 -4.35
N LEU A 35 -2.70 13.03 -3.75
CA LEU A 35 -2.38 13.40 -2.38
C LEU A 35 -1.37 14.54 -2.33
N THR A 36 -1.53 15.43 -1.35
CA THR A 36 -0.54 16.49 -1.09
C THR A 36 0.69 15.91 -0.37
N HIS A 37 1.79 16.65 -0.35
CA HIS A 37 2.95 16.28 0.46
C HIS A 37 2.60 16.11 1.94
N ALA A 38 1.73 16.97 2.47
CA ALA A 38 1.27 16.87 3.85
C ALA A 38 0.47 15.58 4.10
N ASP A 39 -0.39 15.17 3.16
CA ASP A 39 -1.13 13.90 3.24
C ASP A 39 -0.18 12.71 3.25
N LEU A 40 0.81 12.71 2.34
CA LEU A 40 1.80 11.64 2.24
C LEU A 40 2.66 11.55 3.50
N GLU A 41 3.05 12.70 4.05
CA GLU A 41 3.84 12.76 5.29
C GLU A 41 3.07 12.14 6.47
N ARG A 42 1.79 12.50 6.64
CA ARG A 42 0.94 11.90 7.66
C ARG A 42 0.77 10.39 7.46
N GLN A 43 0.59 9.96 6.22
CA GLN A 43 0.45 8.54 5.90
C GLN A 43 1.76 7.77 6.18
N MET A 44 2.91 8.38 5.92
CA MET A 44 4.20 7.76 6.24
C MET A 44 4.36 7.54 7.75
N VAL A 45 3.98 8.51 8.57
CA VAL A 45 4.02 8.35 10.03
C VAL A 45 3.22 7.11 10.46
N ALA A 46 1.98 6.99 10.01
CA ALA A 46 1.12 5.85 10.34
C ALA A 46 1.69 4.52 9.79
N LEU A 47 2.16 4.54 8.54
CA LEU A 47 2.67 3.36 7.86
C LEU A 47 3.93 2.80 8.54
N LEU A 48 4.77 3.67 9.07
CA LEU A 48 6.07 3.30 9.65
C LEU A 48 6.01 3.00 11.16
N GLU A 49 4.82 2.92 11.75
CA GLU A 49 4.64 2.42 13.12
C GLU A 49 5.09 0.95 13.25
N THR A 50 5.03 0.20 12.15
CA THR A 50 5.52 -1.18 12.07
C THR A 50 6.74 -1.26 11.15
N PRO A 51 7.62 -2.27 11.32
CA PRO A 51 8.82 -2.38 10.51
C PRO A 51 8.53 -2.66 9.03
N ILE A 52 9.45 -2.22 8.19
CA ILE A 52 9.55 -2.69 6.80
C ILE A 52 10.10 -4.11 6.83
N ILE A 53 9.43 -5.02 6.12
CA ILE A 53 9.86 -6.42 6.05
C ILE A 53 10.53 -6.66 4.70
N LEU A 54 11.78 -7.12 4.76
CA LEU A 54 12.59 -7.43 3.59
C LEU A 54 12.90 -8.93 3.56
N TYR A 55 12.96 -9.50 2.35
CA TYR A 55 13.45 -10.85 2.11
C TYR A 55 14.36 -10.86 0.88
N LYS A 56 15.14 -11.91 0.71
CA LYS A 56 15.91 -12.11 -0.52
C LYS A 56 15.11 -12.99 -1.47
N ASP A 57 14.95 -12.53 -2.70
CA ASP A 57 14.28 -13.27 -3.75
C ASP A 57 15.17 -14.40 -4.30
N GLU A 58 14.69 -15.13 -5.29
CA GLU A 58 15.44 -16.23 -5.93
C GLU A 58 16.75 -15.79 -6.58
N PHE A 59 16.85 -14.50 -6.95
CA PHE A 59 18.06 -13.90 -7.53
C PHE A 59 18.95 -13.22 -6.48
N ARG A 60 18.65 -13.41 -5.18
CA ARG A 60 19.32 -12.77 -4.05
C ARG A 60 19.20 -11.24 -4.00
N ASN A 61 18.21 -10.67 -4.68
CA ASN A 61 17.87 -9.27 -4.54
C ASN A 61 17.00 -9.06 -3.31
N HIS A 62 17.15 -7.90 -2.67
CA HIS A 62 16.25 -7.52 -1.59
C HIS A 62 14.88 -7.15 -2.15
N ALA A 63 13.82 -7.76 -1.63
CA ALA A 63 12.45 -7.46 -2.00
C ALA A 63 11.65 -7.02 -0.77
N ILE A 64 10.72 -6.11 -0.98
CA ILE A 64 9.85 -5.59 0.07
C ILE A 64 8.57 -6.43 0.15
N LYS A 65 8.19 -6.87 1.35
CA LYS A 65 6.98 -7.68 1.55
C LYS A 65 5.73 -6.86 1.80
N ASN A 66 5.89 -5.65 2.30
CA ASN A 66 4.81 -4.76 2.72
C ASN A 66 5.19 -3.32 2.38
N LYS A 67 4.33 -2.36 2.71
CA LYS A 67 4.64 -0.94 2.56
C LYS A 67 4.84 -0.51 1.11
N ILE A 68 3.90 -0.87 0.22
CA ILE A 68 3.98 -0.54 -1.21
C ILE A 68 4.10 0.97 -1.42
N LEU A 69 3.37 1.77 -0.65
CA LEU A 69 3.44 3.23 -0.73
C LEU A 69 4.86 3.72 -0.43
N LEU A 70 5.50 3.16 0.60
CA LEU A 70 6.89 3.51 0.91
C LEU A 70 7.82 3.17 -0.25
N TYR A 71 7.66 1.98 -0.84
CA TYR A 71 8.44 1.59 -2.02
C TYR A 71 8.29 2.61 -3.14
N TYR A 72 7.05 3.04 -3.42
CA TYR A 72 6.79 4.06 -4.43
C TYR A 72 7.52 5.38 -4.12
N ILE A 73 7.36 5.89 -2.90
CA ILE A 73 7.94 7.17 -2.47
C ILE A 73 9.48 7.11 -2.47
N LEU A 74 10.05 5.99 -2.05
CA LEU A 74 11.50 5.80 -1.94
C LEU A 74 12.21 6.00 -3.28
N TYR A 75 11.55 5.61 -4.38
CA TYR A 75 12.10 5.73 -5.73
C TYR A 75 11.47 6.88 -6.54
N SER A 76 10.82 7.81 -5.87
CA SER A 76 10.22 9.01 -6.48
C SER A 76 10.90 10.28 -5.95
N PRO A 77 11.89 10.83 -6.65
CA PRO A 77 12.67 12.00 -6.16
C PRO A 77 11.80 13.18 -5.72
N LYS A 78 10.70 13.39 -6.40
CA LYS A 78 9.72 14.44 -6.13
C LYS A 78 9.14 14.39 -4.71
N TYR A 79 9.12 13.20 -4.08
CA TYR A 79 8.52 12.99 -2.76
C TYR A 79 9.56 12.70 -1.66
N GLU A 80 10.84 12.89 -1.93
CA GLU A 80 11.91 12.59 -0.98
C GLU A 80 11.73 13.29 0.38
N SER A 81 11.19 14.51 0.38
CA SER A 81 10.97 15.29 1.61
C SER A 81 9.97 14.67 2.59
N VAL A 82 9.11 13.75 2.15
CA VAL A 82 8.15 13.07 3.05
C VAL A 82 8.77 11.87 3.77
N LEU A 83 9.98 11.48 3.41
CA LEU A 83 10.66 10.33 4.00
C LEU A 83 11.35 10.71 5.32
N PRO A 84 11.23 9.87 6.36
CA PRO A 84 12.04 10.04 7.56
C PRO A 84 13.50 9.71 7.26
N LYS A 85 14.41 10.14 8.15
CA LYS A 85 15.84 9.87 7.99
C LYS A 85 16.20 8.41 8.16
N THR A 86 15.48 7.69 9.03
CA THR A 86 15.77 6.29 9.35
C THR A 86 14.50 5.47 9.32
N PHE A 87 14.66 4.18 9.01
CA PHE A 87 13.59 3.20 8.98
C PHE A 87 13.92 2.01 9.88
N SER A 88 12.91 1.44 10.50
CA SER A 88 13.03 0.16 11.18
C SER A 88 12.76 -0.96 10.17
N ILE A 89 13.70 -1.89 10.02
CA ILE A 89 13.57 -3.02 9.11
C ILE A 89 13.65 -4.34 9.86
N LYS A 90 12.95 -5.33 9.33
CA LYS A 90 13.00 -6.72 9.77
C LYS A 90 13.28 -7.59 8.57
N ARG A 91 14.30 -8.45 8.64
CA ARG A 91 14.61 -9.41 7.59
C ARG A 91 13.96 -10.74 7.90
N THR A 92 13.43 -11.38 6.86
CA THR A 92 12.83 -12.71 6.96
C THR A 92 13.37 -13.62 5.85
N LYS A 93 13.31 -14.92 6.08
CA LYS A 93 13.57 -15.93 5.04
C LYS A 93 12.28 -16.35 4.34
N ASP A 94 11.12 -16.03 4.93
CA ASP A 94 9.81 -16.31 4.36
C ASP A 94 9.54 -15.36 3.20
N ASP A 95 9.35 -15.90 2.00
CA ASP A 95 9.08 -15.17 0.77
C ASP A 95 7.59 -15.08 0.40
N ASN A 96 6.70 -15.64 1.22
CA ASN A 96 5.27 -15.57 1.00
C ASN A 96 4.75 -14.15 1.21
N ILE A 97 3.96 -13.66 0.26
CA ILE A 97 3.36 -12.32 0.31
C ILE A 97 1.98 -12.40 0.97
N ASP A 98 1.79 -11.58 1.98
CA ASP A 98 0.48 -11.43 2.64
C ASP A 98 -0.35 -10.38 1.91
N LEU A 99 -1.22 -10.85 1.00
CA LEU A 99 -2.12 -9.97 0.24
C LEU A 99 -3.14 -9.29 1.14
N ILE A 100 -3.54 -9.92 2.24
CA ILE A 100 -4.48 -9.33 3.20
C ILE A 100 -3.85 -8.12 3.89
N GLU A 101 -2.62 -8.24 4.35
CA GLU A 101 -1.89 -7.13 4.95
C GLU A 101 -1.74 -5.96 3.98
N ASN A 102 -1.33 -6.24 2.74
CA ASN A 102 -1.18 -5.20 1.71
C ASN A 102 -2.51 -4.56 1.32
N PHE A 103 -3.58 -5.35 1.26
CA PHE A 103 -4.93 -4.82 1.05
C PHE A 103 -5.34 -3.88 2.18
N LYS A 104 -5.11 -4.26 3.43
CA LYS A 104 -5.43 -3.43 4.59
C LYS A 104 -4.65 -2.12 4.60
N GLU A 105 -3.39 -2.12 4.20
CA GLU A 105 -2.59 -0.90 4.07
C GLU A 105 -3.22 0.08 3.08
N LEU A 106 -3.66 -0.42 1.93
CA LEU A 106 -4.34 0.41 0.92
C LEU A 106 -5.68 0.94 1.45
N ILE A 107 -6.47 0.09 2.09
CA ILE A 107 -7.77 0.48 2.66
C ILE A 107 -7.60 1.57 3.73
N ASP A 108 -6.64 1.45 4.61
CA ASP A 108 -6.37 2.46 5.64
C ASP A 108 -6.01 3.80 5.01
N LEU A 109 -5.21 3.79 3.96
CA LEU A 109 -4.86 4.99 3.22
C LEU A 109 -6.10 5.64 2.59
N ILE A 110 -6.95 4.85 1.95
CA ILE A 110 -8.19 5.35 1.33
C ILE A 110 -9.13 5.91 2.39
N LYS A 111 -9.29 5.21 3.50
CA LYS A 111 -10.11 5.65 4.63
C LYS A 111 -9.67 7.03 5.15
N ASN A 112 -8.37 7.23 5.27
CA ASN A 112 -7.81 8.48 5.80
C ASN A 112 -7.87 9.64 4.81
N HIS A 113 -7.94 9.39 3.51
CA HIS A 113 -7.81 10.40 2.46
C HIS A 113 -8.88 10.33 1.37
N HIS A 114 -10.02 9.66 1.63
CA HIS A 114 -11.03 9.40 0.61
C HIS A 114 -11.56 10.67 -0.08
N GLU A 115 -11.57 11.80 0.60
CA GLU A 115 -12.04 13.08 0.04
C GLU A 115 -11.18 13.57 -1.13
N HIS A 116 -9.90 13.20 -1.14
CA HIS A 116 -8.93 13.61 -2.16
C HIS A 116 -8.74 12.56 -3.26
N LEU A 117 -9.28 11.36 -3.07
CA LEU A 117 -9.00 10.21 -3.93
C LEU A 117 -10.17 9.89 -4.88
N PRO A 118 -9.88 9.36 -6.09
CA PRO A 118 -10.90 8.87 -7.01
C PRO A 118 -11.42 7.49 -6.55
N ILE A 119 -12.23 7.48 -5.50
CA ILE A 119 -12.62 6.26 -4.78
C ILE A 119 -13.37 5.25 -5.64
N LYS A 120 -14.14 5.68 -6.64
CA LYS A 120 -14.81 4.77 -7.59
C LYS A 120 -13.84 4.04 -8.49
N SER A 121 -12.86 4.76 -9.04
CA SER A 121 -11.82 4.16 -9.88
C SER A 121 -10.97 3.17 -9.09
N ILE A 122 -10.64 3.51 -7.86
CA ILE A 122 -9.90 2.62 -6.96
C ILE A 122 -10.73 1.37 -6.65
N TYR A 123 -12.01 1.51 -6.38
CA TYR A 123 -12.91 0.36 -6.15
C TYR A 123 -12.87 -0.63 -7.32
N ILE A 124 -13.04 -0.11 -8.55
CA ILE A 124 -13.01 -0.94 -9.75
C ILE A 124 -11.66 -1.65 -9.90
N ALA A 125 -10.58 -0.93 -9.69
CA ALA A 125 -9.23 -1.51 -9.76
C ALA A 125 -9.03 -2.63 -8.74
N ILE A 126 -9.44 -2.42 -7.50
CA ILE A 126 -9.37 -3.44 -6.44
C ILE A 126 -10.25 -4.64 -6.80
N LYS A 127 -11.48 -4.40 -7.22
CA LYS A 127 -12.44 -5.46 -7.58
C LYS A 127 -11.90 -6.39 -8.66
N ASN A 128 -11.23 -5.83 -9.67
CA ASN A 128 -10.64 -6.59 -10.75
C ASN A 128 -9.38 -7.36 -10.34
N LEU A 129 -8.77 -7.00 -9.24
CA LEU A 129 -7.47 -7.52 -8.80
C LEU A 129 -7.57 -8.51 -7.64
N ILE A 130 -8.49 -8.27 -6.70
CA ILE A 130 -8.54 -9.03 -5.45
C ILE A 130 -8.98 -10.47 -5.70
N PRO A 131 -8.19 -11.49 -5.27
CA PRO A 131 -8.58 -12.89 -5.44
C PRO A 131 -9.80 -13.27 -4.59
N ALA A 132 -10.59 -14.21 -5.09
CA ALA A 132 -11.79 -14.69 -4.38
C ALA A 132 -11.47 -15.28 -3.00
N ASP A 133 -10.34 -15.98 -2.85
CA ASP A 133 -9.93 -16.55 -1.57
C ASP A 133 -9.58 -15.45 -0.54
N VAL A 134 -9.00 -14.35 -0.99
CA VAL A 134 -8.73 -13.16 -0.13
C VAL A 134 -10.06 -12.54 0.31
N CYS A 135 -11.02 -12.38 -0.60
CA CYS A 135 -12.36 -11.89 -0.25
C CYS A 135 -13.03 -12.77 0.80
N ARG A 136 -12.96 -14.11 0.64
CA ARG A 136 -13.52 -15.04 1.63
C ARG A 136 -12.90 -14.88 3.01
N LYS A 137 -11.59 -14.71 3.07
CA LYS A 137 -10.86 -14.55 4.34
C LYS A 137 -11.20 -13.24 5.06
N ILE A 138 -11.43 -12.16 4.31
CA ILE A 138 -11.69 -10.84 4.90
C ILE A 138 -13.18 -10.62 5.16
N PHE A 139 -14.05 -11.01 4.21
CA PHE A 139 -15.48 -10.68 4.20
C PHE A 139 -16.40 -11.87 4.35
N ASN A 140 -15.88 -13.09 4.35
CA ASN A 140 -16.66 -14.31 4.30
C ASN A 140 -17.57 -14.41 3.07
N LYS A 141 -17.20 -13.76 1.97
CA LYS A 141 -17.87 -13.73 0.66
C LYS A 141 -16.85 -13.77 -0.46
N ASN A 142 -17.24 -14.31 -1.63
CA ASN A 142 -16.33 -14.46 -2.77
C ASN A 142 -16.11 -13.18 -3.58
N VAL A 143 -16.90 -12.14 -3.34
CA VAL A 143 -16.90 -10.92 -4.16
C VAL A 143 -16.73 -9.69 -3.30
N PHE A 144 -15.92 -8.76 -3.80
CA PHE A 144 -15.73 -7.43 -3.22
C PHE A 144 -16.85 -6.51 -3.71
N THR A 145 -17.74 -6.09 -2.80
CA THR A 145 -18.91 -5.26 -3.13
C THR A 145 -18.71 -3.80 -2.75
N ILE A 146 -19.49 -2.92 -3.40
CA ILE A 146 -19.51 -1.48 -3.06
C ILE A 146 -19.84 -1.28 -1.57
N GLU A 147 -20.80 -2.03 -1.05
CA GLU A 147 -21.21 -1.94 0.35
C GLU A 147 -20.05 -2.26 1.30
N LYS A 148 -19.30 -3.33 1.02
CA LYS A 148 -18.12 -3.71 1.82
C LYS A 148 -17.02 -2.68 1.73
N TYR A 149 -16.76 -2.17 0.52
CA TYR A 149 -15.80 -1.10 0.33
C TYR A 149 -16.15 0.14 1.15
N CYS A 150 -17.40 0.60 1.05
CA CYS A 150 -17.86 1.76 1.81
C CYS A 150 -17.75 1.55 3.33
N GLN A 151 -18.06 0.36 3.82
CA GLN A 151 -17.89 0.02 5.24
C GLN A 151 -16.42 0.12 5.66
N LEU A 152 -15.50 -0.38 4.84
CA LEU A 152 -14.08 -0.39 5.14
C LEU A 152 -13.46 1.01 5.17
N ILE A 153 -13.89 1.88 4.27
CA ILE A 153 -13.36 3.27 4.20
C ILE A 153 -14.21 4.27 4.97
N ASP A 154 -15.22 3.78 5.68
CA ASP A 154 -16.08 4.56 6.60
C ASP A 154 -16.83 5.70 5.91
N ILE A 155 -17.46 5.39 4.77
CA ILE A 155 -18.37 6.30 4.07
C ILE A 155 -19.71 5.62 3.79
N SER A 156 -20.75 6.42 3.54
CA SER A 156 -22.04 5.90 3.10
C SER A 156 -22.01 5.53 1.62
N THR A 157 -22.89 4.60 1.21
CA THR A 157 -23.08 4.30 -0.22
C THR A 157 -23.57 5.50 -1.01
N ALA A 158 -24.35 6.38 -0.39
CA ALA A 158 -24.80 7.64 -1.00
C ALA A 158 -23.61 8.57 -1.30
N THR A 159 -22.66 8.69 -0.36
CA THR A 159 -21.43 9.46 -0.56
C THR A 159 -20.60 8.86 -1.71
N PHE A 160 -20.47 7.54 -1.75
CA PHE A 160 -19.78 6.85 -2.83
C PHE A 160 -20.42 7.15 -4.19
N LYS A 161 -21.75 7.07 -4.29
CA LYS A 161 -22.48 7.32 -5.55
C LYS A 161 -22.29 8.75 -6.06
N ARG A 162 -22.15 9.72 -5.15
CA ARG A 162 -21.93 11.14 -5.49
C ARG A 162 -20.48 11.46 -5.80
N ALA A 163 -19.54 10.59 -5.48
CA ALA A 163 -18.12 10.81 -5.76
C ALA A 163 -17.85 10.85 -7.26
N SER A 164 -16.79 11.57 -7.63
CA SER A 164 -16.31 11.65 -9.02
C SER A 164 -15.56 10.41 -9.45
#